data_c5e22c43346f57ea8b351a977b63045f
#
_entry.id   c5e22c43346f57ea8b351a977b63045f
#
_cell.length_a   1.000
_cell.length_b   1.000
_cell.length_c   1.000
_cell.angle_alpha   90.00
_cell.angle_beta   90.00
_cell.angle_gamma   90.00
#
_symmetry.space_group_name_H-M   'P 1'
#
loop_
_entity.id
_entity.type
_entity.pdbx_description
1 polymer ?
#
loop_
_entity_poly.entity_id
_entity_poly.type
_entity_poly.pdbx_seq_one_letter_code
_entity_poly.pdbx_strand_id
1 'polypeptide(L)'
;MPRKHTGNRYQRIPTQERLLQIIDEATLLISEYGFHGFTLRDVANECGITEGGVLYHFKSKDDLLIAMLKHRDEADRMMLCESLGLEKMEGDPFPVGLRDLTLATCRMNVERPEIVRLYMVLQGESLSEDHPAWRYFQDREQWVLNEYRQAAKRDKVENPTAMAIEVLAAMDGLQLRWLRSGRTLDFVGLWKRYIDWVIPESSN
;
A
#
# COMPACT_ATOMS: atom_id res chain seq x y z
N MET A 1 -16.55 20.10 -45.50
CA MET A 1 -17.47 20.20 -44.36
C MET A 1 -16.65 20.19 -43.07
N PRO A 2 -16.65 21.22 -42.24
CA PRO A 2 -15.85 21.27 -41.02
C PRO A 2 -16.49 20.40 -39.94
N ARG A 3 -15.71 19.51 -39.32
CA ARG A 3 -16.10 18.70 -38.19
C ARG A 3 -16.36 19.60 -36.96
N LYS A 4 -17.57 19.53 -36.42
CA LYS A 4 -17.97 20.21 -35.18
C LYS A 4 -17.14 19.64 -34.03
N HIS A 5 -16.29 20.44 -33.41
CA HIS A 5 -15.76 20.21 -32.09
C HIS A 5 -16.96 20.24 -31.11
N THR A 6 -17.38 19.06 -30.67
CA THR A 6 -18.24 18.94 -29.49
C THR A 6 -17.42 19.32 -28.28
N GLY A 7 -17.66 20.49 -27.77
CA GLY A 7 -17.03 20.98 -26.54
C GLY A 7 -17.32 20.02 -25.41
N ASN A 8 -16.24 19.44 -24.86
CA ASN A 8 -16.27 18.65 -23.65
C ASN A 8 -16.72 19.58 -22.51
N ARG A 9 -17.98 19.46 -22.07
CA ARG A 9 -18.46 20.14 -20.87
C ARG A 9 -17.62 19.60 -19.74
N TYR A 10 -16.72 20.41 -19.16
CA TYR A 10 -16.08 20.15 -17.90
C TYR A 10 -17.18 19.85 -16.87
N GLN A 11 -17.45 18.57 -16.62
CA GLN A 11 -18.30 18.18 -15.51
C GLN A 11 -17.60 18.63 -14.23
N ARG A 12 -18.27 19.50 -13.49
CA ARG A 12 -17.77 20.00 -12.21
C ARG A 12 -17.91 18.86 -11.21
N ILE A 13 -16.85 18.03 -11.10
CA ILE A 13 -16.77 16.96 -10.13
C ILE A 13 -16.59 17.61 -8.74
N PRO A 14 -17.29 17.12 -7.68
CA PRO A 14 -17.09 17.58 -6.31
C PRO A 14 -15.62 17.55 -5.91
N THR A 15 -15.19 18.47 -5.07
CA THR A 15 -13.78 18.63 -4.67
C THR A 15 -13.21 17.34 -4.09
N GLN A 16 -13.98 16.60 -3.30
CA GLN A 16 -13.57 15.33 -2.69
C GLN A 16 -13.35 14.22 -3.75
N GLU A 17 -14.26 14.08 -4.70
CA GLU A 17 -14.11 13.11 -5.79
C GLU A 17 -12.91 13.44 -6.67
N ARG A 18 -12.65 14.73 -6.90
CA ARG A 18 -11.47 15.17 -7.66
C ARG A 18 -10.16 14.84 -6.95
N LEU A 19 -10.13 15.02 -5.63
CA LEU A 19 -8.97 14.69 -4.81
C LEU A 19 -8.67 13.19 -4.91
N LEU A 20 -9.68 12.34 -4.78
CA LEU A 20 -9.52 10.88 -4.91
C LEU A 20 -9.05 10.48 -6.30
N GLN A 21 -9.63 11.07 -7.36
CA GLN A 21 -9.16 10.82 -8.73
C GLN A 21 -7.68 11.16 -8.91
N ILE A 22 -7.23 12.30 -8.40
CA ILE A 22 -5.80 12.70 -8.48
C ILE A 22 -4.91 11.68 -7.74
N ILE A 23 -5.33 11.20 -6.58
CA ILE A 23 -4.61 10.17 -5.81
C ILE A 23 -4.55 8.86 -6.60
N ASP A 24 -5.65 8.41 -7.20
CA ASP A 24 -5.70 7.15 -7.95
C ASP A 24 -4.80 7.21 -9.19
N GLU A 25 -4.85 8.28 -9.99
CA GLU A 25 -3.98 8.44 -11.16
C GLU A 25 -2.50 8.57 -10.78
N ALA A 26 -2.18 9.29 -9.70
CA ALA A 26 -0.82 9.35 -9.17
C ALA A 26 -0.33 7.97 -8.71
N THR A 27 -1.19 7.16 -8.10
CA THR A 27 -0.89 5.78 -7.68
C THR A 27 -0.44 4.93 -8.87
N LEU A 28 -1.18 4.98 -9.98
CA LEU A 28 -0.85 4.24 -11.20
C LEU A 28 0.49 4.70 -11.80
N LEU A 29 0.69 6.01 -11.94
CA LEU A 29 1.92 6.57 -12.50
C LEU A 29 3.15 6.20 -11.66
N ILE A 30 3.05 6.30 -10.32
CA ILE A 30 4.17 5.94 -9.43
C ILE A 30 4.45 4.43 -9.47
N SER A 31 3.42 3.60 -9.54
CA SER A 31 3.60 2.14 -9.58
C SER A 31 4.30 1.69 -10.86
N GLU A 32 4.17 2.44 -11.95
CA GLU A 32 4.77 2.12 -13.24
C GLU A 32 6.16 2.76 -13.44
N TYR A 33 6.29 4.03 -13.06
CA TYR A 33 7.47 4.86 -13.39
C TYR A 33 8.35 5.23 -12.18
N GLY A 34 7.92 4.91 -10.94
CA GLY A 34 8.55 5.36 -9.71
C GLY A 34 8.29 6.84 -9.42
N PHE A 35 8.76 7.31 -8.24
CA PHE A 35 8.53 8.69 -7.85
C PHE A 35 9.17 9.70 -8.81
N HIS A 36 10.38 9.43 -9.28
CA HIS A 36 11.10 10.35 -10.17
C HIS A 36 10.65 10.29 -11.64
N GLY A 37 9.90 9.25 -12.04
CA GLY A 37 9.55 8.96 -13.42
C GLY A 37 8.30 9.69 -13.94
N PHE A 38 7.57 10.47 -13.12
CA PHE A 38 6.40 11.23 -13.53
C PHE A 38 6.43 12.68 -13.05
N THR A 39 5.53 13.52 -13.57
CA THR A 39 5.34 14.92 -13.19
C THR A 39 3.90 15.20 -12.76
N LEU A 40 3.65 16.34 -12.07
CA LEU A 40 2.26 16.76 -11.77
C LEU A 40 1.47 17.04 -13.05
N ARG A 41 2.15 17.38 -14.14
CA ARG A 41 1.54 17.55 -15.45
C ARG A 41 1.01 16.24 -16.02
N ASP A 42 1.72 15.14 -15.80
CA ASP A 42 1.26 13.81 -16.22
C ASP A 42 -0.01 13.42 -15.46
N VAL A 43 -0.03 13.60 -14.15
CA VAL A 43 -1.24 13.40 -13.33
C VAL A 43 -2.40 14.28 -13.81
N ALA A 44 -2.13 15.56 -14.12
CA ALA A 44 -3.14 16.48 -14.63
C ALA A 44 -3.73 16.00 -15.95
N ASN A 45 -2.89 15.48 -16.86
CA ASN A 45 -3.31 14.93 -18.15
C ASN A 45 -4.25 13.73 -17.96
N GLU A 46 -3.88 12.77 -17.12
CA GLU A 46 -4.71 11.59 -16.82
C GLU A 46 -6.05 11.98 -16.17
N CYS A 47 -6.05 12.97 -15.28
CA CYS A 47 -7.27 13.51 -14.68
C CYS A 47 -8.11 14.40 -15.61
N GLY A 48 -7.60 14.77 -16.79
CA GLY A 48 -8.27 15.70 -17.71
C GLY A 48 -8.40 17.13 -17.14
N ILE A 49 -7.43 17.60 -16.35
CA ILE A 49 -7.39 18.93 -15.73
C ILE A 49 -6.07 19.65 -16.05
N THR A 50 -5.91 20.88 -15.59
CA THR A 50 -4.64 21.59 -15.69
C THR A 50 -3.72 21.23 -14.52
N GLU A 51 -2.40 21.40 -14.69
CA GLU A 51 -1.42 21.27 -13.59
C GLU A 51 -1.76 22.19 -12.41
N GLY A 52 -2.23 23.41 -12.67
CA GLY A 52 -2.76 24.31 -11.64
C GLY A 52 -3.97 23.73 -10.91
N GLY A 53 -4.78 22.89 -11.57
CA GLY A 53 -5.87 22.16 -10.94
C GLY A 53 -5.38 21.10 -9.96
N VAL A 54 -4.26 20.40 -10.26
CA VAL A 54 -3.62 19.48 -9.31
C VAL A 54 -3.01 20.27 -8.15
N LEU A 55 -2.28 21.36 -8.44
CA LEU A 55 -1.66 22.22 -7.42
C LEU A 55 -2.66 22.92 -6.49
N TYR A 56 -3.91 23.05 -6.90
CA TYR A 56 -4.98 23.53 -6.03
C TYR A 56 -5.26 22.54 -4.89
N HIS A 57 -5.15 21.23 -5.14
CA HIS A 57 -5.37 20.17 -4.15
C HIS A 57 -4.10 19.78 -3.38
N PHE A 58 -2.96 19.76 -4.05
CA PHE A 58 -1.66 19.34 -3.49
C PHE A 58 -0.61 20.39 -3.84
N LYS A 59 0.02 20.99 -2.83
CA LYS A 59 0.95 22.11 -2.99
C LYS A 59 2.23 21.72 -3.76
N SER A 60 2.58 20.43 -3.72
CA SER A 60 3.75 19.89 -4.38
C SER A 60 3.53 18.42 -4.77
N LYS A 61 4.46 17.88 -5.56
CA LYS A 61 4.52 16.45 -5.87
C LYS A 61 4.77 15.61 -4.62
N ASP A 62 5.56 16.13 -3.67
CA ASP A 62 5.85 15.48 -2.41
C ASP A 62 4.60 15.40 -1.53
N ASP A 63 3.81 16.48 -1.46
CA ASP A 63 2.53 16.49 -0.73
C ASP A 63 1.55 15.47 -1.33
N LEU A 64 1.49 15.37 -2.65
CA LEU A 64 0.67 14.37 -3.34
C LEU A 64 1.13 12.95 -3.00
N LEU A 65 2.45 12.67 -3.03
CA LEU A 65 3.01 11.37 -2.65
C LEU A 65 2.60 10.97 -1.23
N ILE A 66 2.80 11.84 -0.26
CA ILE A 66 2.48 11.54 1.14
C ILE A 66 0.97 11.37 1.35
N ALA A 67 0.14 12.19 0.70
CA ALA A 67 -1.31 12.06 0.78
C ALA A 67 -1.79 10.73 0.18
N MET A 68 -1.23 10.33 -0.96
CA MET A 68 -1.51 9.05 -1.62
C MET A 68 -1.14 7.86 -0.72
N LEU A 69 0.06 7.86 -0.13
CA LEU A 69 0.52 6.79 0.76
C LEU A 69 -0.39 6.64 2.00
N LYS A 70 -0.75 7.76 2.64
CA LYS A 70 -1.67 7.76 3.78
C LYS A 70 -3.06 7.23 3.41
N HIS A 71 -3.59 7.68 2.26
CA HIS A 71 -4.88 7.21 1.77
C HIS A 71 -4.87 5.69 1.51
N ARG A 72 -3.75 5.16 0.96
CA ARG A 72 -3.60 3.72 0.73
C ARG A 72 -3.50 2.93 2.03
N ASP A 73 -2.73 3.37 3.00
CA ASP A 73 -2.64 2.68 4.31
C ASP A 73 -4.00 2.62 5.01
N GLU A 74 -4.81 3.69 4.94
CA GLU A 74 -6.17 3.70 5.51
C GLU A 74 -7.09 2.73 4.77
N ALA A 75 -7.05 2.70 3.44
CA ALA A 75 -7.83 1.76 2.63
C ALA A 75 -7.43 0.31 2.91
N ASP A 76 -6.12 0.03 3.01
CA ASP A 76 -5.60 -1.30 3.31
C ASP A 76 -6.02 -1.78 4.71
N ARG A 77 -6.01 -0.88 5.69
CA ARG A 77 -6.49 -1.18 7.05
C ARG A 77 -7.98 -1.53 7.05
N MET A 78 -8.81 -0.78 6.34
CA MET A 78 -10.25 -1.07 6.23
C MET A 78 -10.51 -2.43 5.57
N MET A 79 -9.79 -2.75 4.48
CA MET A 79 -9.91 -4.04 3.80
C MET A 79 -9.45 -5.21 4.68
N LEU A 80 -8.41 -5.03 5.49
CA LEU A 80 -7.98 -6.02 6.46
C LEU A 80 -9.03 -6.24 7.55
N CYS A 81 -9.64 -5.18 8.08
CA CYS A 81 -10.77 -5.31 9.01
C CYS A 81 -11.89 -6.16 8.41
N GLU A 82 -12.31 -5.86 7.18
CA GLU A 82 -13.37 -6.59 6.49
C GLU A 82 -12.99 -8.06 6.28
N SER A 83 -11.77 -8.33 5.79
CA SER A 83 -11.28 -9.69 5.53
C SER A 83 -11.14 -10.55 6.79
N LEU A 84 -10.93 -9.92 7.94
CA LEU A 84 -10.82 -10.56 9.25
C LEU A 84 -12.16 -10.61 10.01
N GLY A 85 -13.26 -10.09 9.41
CA GLY A 85 -14.58 -10.03 10.05
C GLY A 85 -14.62 -9.10 11.26
N LEU A 86 -13.79 -8.06 11.29
CA LEU A 86 -13.69 -7.09 12.36
C LEU A 86 -14.51 -5.84 12.04
N GLU A 87 -15.09 -5.21 13.07
CA GLU A 87 -15.60 -3.86 12.93
C GLU A 87 -14.46 -2.88 12.59
N LYS A 88 -14.81 -1.71 12.02
CA LYS A 88 -13.81 -0.67 11.72
C LYS A 88 -13.06 -0.29 13.00
N MET A 89 -11.73 -0.47 12.97
CA MET A 89 -10.85 -0.15 14.10
C MET A 89 -10.01 1.08 13.77
N GLU A 90 -9.99 2.06 14.65
CA GLU A 90 -9.15 3.25 14.54
C GLU A 90 -8.01 3.16 15.56
N GLY A 91 -6.76 3.09 15.05
CA GLY A 91 -5.55 3.26 15.86
C GLY A 91 -5.07 2.06 16.67
N ASP A 92 -5.94 1.14 17.05
CA ASP A 92 -5.56 -0.03 17.86
C ASP A 92 -5.01 -1.18 17.01
N PRO A 93 -4.05 -1.97 17.52
CA PRO A 93 -3.59 -3.20 16.87
C PRO A 93 -4.72 -4.20 16.64
N PHE A 94 -4.69 -4.89 15.50
CA PHE A 94 -5.67 -5.92 15.17
C PHE A 94 -5.75 -6.99 16.29
N PRO A 95 -6.97 -7.38 16.73
CA PRO A 95 -7.17 -8.33 17.84
C PRO A 95 -7.00 -9.80 17.42
N VAL A 96 -6.15 -10.06 16.43
CA VAL A 96 -5.88 -11.38 15.85
C VAL A 96 -4.42 -11.76 16.02
N GLY A 97 -4.10 -13.05 15.85
CA GLY A 97 -2.73 -13.55 15.84
C GLY A 97 -1.97 -13.15 14.57
N LEU A 98 -0.64 -13.24 14.63
CA LEU A 98 0.25 -12.87 13.52
C LEU A 98 0.03 -13.78 12.29
N ARG A 99 -0.26 -15.06 12.54
CA ARG A 99 -0.58 -16.03 11.49
C ARG A 99 -1.79 -15.59 10.67
N ASP A 100 -2.90 -15.27 11.33
CA ASP A 100 -4.14 -14.88 10.64
C ASP A 100 -4.02 -13.51 9.98
N LEU A 101 -3.41 -12.53 10.67
CA LEU A 101 -3.17 -11.20 10.15
C LEU A 101 -2.37 -11.26 8.84
N THR A 102 -1.27 -11.99 8.84
CA THR A 102 -0.38 -12.03 7.67
C THR A 102 -0.92 -12.87 6.52
N LEU A 103 -1.72 -13.91 6.80
CA LEU A 103 -2.46 -14.65 5.76
C LEU A 103 -3.53 -13.77 5.10
N ALA A 104 -4.26 -12.96 5.87
CA ALA A 104 -5.22 -12.01 5.33
C ALA A 104 -4.52 -10.96 4.46
N THR A 105 -3.40 -10.38 4.95
CA THR A 105 -2.55 -9.46 4.19
C THR A 105 -2.06 -10.07 2.88
N CYS A 106 -1.58 -11.31 2.92
CA CYS A 106 -1.08 -12.00 1.74
C CYS A 106 -2.17 -12.19 0.67
N ARG A 107 -3.38 -12.61 1.06
CA ARG A 107 -4.53 -12.76 0.16
C ARG A 107 -4.94 -11.42 -0.46
N MET A 108 -5.03 -10.38 0.34
CA MET A 108 -5.32 -9.03 -0.12
C MET A 108 -4.29 -8.53 -1.15
N ASN A 109 -3.01 -8.81 -0.92
CA ASN A 109 -1.91 -8.38 -1.79
C ASN A 109 -1.93 -9.07 -3.18
N VAL A 110 -2.34 -10.35 -3.24
CA VAL A 110 -2.47 -11.07 -4.52
C VAL A 110 -3.51 -10.43 -5.44
N GLU A 111 -4.57 -9.86 -4.88
CA GLU A 111 -5.64 -9.22 -5.64
C GLU A 111 -5.23 -7.83 -6.17
N ARG A 112 -4.16 -7.23 -5.61
CA ARG A 112 -3.73 -5.85 -5.91
C ARG A 112 -2.22 -5.75 -6.16
N PRO A 113 -1.71 -6.44 -7.20
CA PRO A 113 -0.28 -6.49 -7.47
C PRO A 113 0.36 -5.14 -7.78
N GLU A 114 -0.41 -4.18 -8.31
CA GLU A 114 0.03 -2.81 -8.58
C GLU A 114 0.36 -2.07 -7.28
N ILE A 115 -0.39 -2.32 -6.19
CA ILE A 115 -0.13 -1.71 -4.89
C ILE A 115 1.12 -2.31 -4.23
N VAL A 116 1.26 -3.64 -4.33
CA VAL A 116 2.48 -4.30 -3.84
C VAL A 116 3.71 -3.75 -4.58
N ARG A 117 3.62 -3.58 -5.91
CA ARG A 117 4.70 -2.99 -6.72
C ARG A 117 4.99 -1.56 -6.28
N LEU A 118 3.96 -0.73 -6.08
CA LEU A 118 4.08 0.66 -5.62
C LEU A 118 4.92 0.73 -4.33
N TYR A 119 4.54 -0.05 -3.32
CA TYR A 119 5.27 -0.05 -2.04
C TYR A 119 6.69 -0.57 -2.19
N MET A 120 6.92 -1.65 -2.96
CA MET A 120 8.27 -2.17 -3.21
C MET A 120 9.20 -1.16 -3.91
N VAL A 121 8.69 -0.43 -4.89
CA VAL A 121 9.44 0.61 -5.61
C VAL A 121 9.75 1.77 -4.67
N LEU A 122 8.75 2.34 -4.02
CA LEU A 122 8.91 3.50 -3.15
C LEU A 122 9.76 3.20 -1.91
N GLN A 123 9.62 2.01 -1.34
CA GLN A 123 10.43 1.54 -0.22
C GLN A 123 11.91 1.46 -0.61
N GLY A 124 12.21 0.99 -1.84
CA GLY A 124 13.56 0.98 -2.38
C GLY A 124 14.11 2.38 -2.68
N GLU A 125 13.30 3.27 -3.27
CA GLU A 125 13.69 4.65 -3.56
C GLU A 125 13.91 5.46 -2.26
N SER A 126 13.12 5.22 -1.22
CA SER A 126 13.15 5.94 0.05
C SER A 126 14.20 5.44 1.07
N LEU A 127 15.20 4.66 0.62
CA LEU A 127 16.37 4.34 1.44
C LEU A 127 17.26 5.56 1.70
N SER A 128 17.19 6.59 0.85
CA SER A 128 17.87 7.88 1.03
C SER A 128 17.02 8.83 1.87
N GLU A 129 17.65 9.51 2.84
CA GLU A 129 17.01 10.55 3.67
C GLU A 129 16.50 11.73 2.86
N ASP A 130 17.07 11.99 1.67
CA ASP A 130 16.65 13.04 0.77
C ASP A 130 15.33 12.73 0.04
N HIS A 131 14.86 11.46 0.09
CA HIS A 131 13.62 11.10 -0.57
C HIS A 131 12.40 11.58 0.25
N PRO A 132 11.39 12.22 -0.40
CA PRO A 132 10.23 12.79 0.32
C PRO A 132 9.47 11.78 1.20
N ALA A 133 9.45 10.50 0.81
CA ALA A 133 8.79 9.44 1.57
C ALA A 133 9.69 8.77 2.62
N TRP A 134 10.96 9.17 2.79
CA TRP A 134 11.86 8.53 3.76
C TRP A 134 11.24 8.49 5.16
N ARG A 135 10.84 9.64 5.68
CA ARG A 135 10.23 9.73 7.01
C ARG A 135 8.93 8.92 7.13
N TYR A 136 8.09 8.97 6.09
CA TYR A 136 6.86 8.20 6.05
C TYR A 136 7.13 6.70 6.18
N PHE A 137 8.12 6.14 5.44
CA PHE A 137 8.43 4.71 5.52
C PHE A 137 9.07 4.31 6.85
N GLN A 138 9.87 5.18 7.49
CA GLN A 138 10.36 4.93 8.85
C GLN A 138 9.20 4.81 9.85
N ASP A 139 8.27 5.75 9.83
CA ASP A 139 7.12 5.76 10.74
C ASP A 139 6.19 4.56 10.44
N ARG A 140 5.97 4.23 9.17
CA ARG A 140 5.16 3.09 8.73
C ARG A 140 5.76 1.75 9.16
N GLU A 141 7.06 1.56 9.01
CA GLU A 141 7.74 0.34 9.45
C GLU A 141 7.58 0.15 10.97
N GLN A 142 7.78 1.20 11.76
CA GLN A 142 7.57 1.13 13.21
C GLN A 142 6.12 0.75 13.57
N TRP A 143 5.15 1.28 12.82
CA TRP A 143 3.75 0.94 13.00
C TRP A 143 3.48 -0.53 12.65
N VAL A 144 3.92 -1.02 11.49
CA VAL A 144 3.75 -2.42 11.07
C VAL A 144 4.43 -3.39 12.04
N LEU A 145 5.66 -3.09 12.46
CA LEU A 145 6.38 -3.91 13.44
C LEU A 145 5.66 -3.95 14.80
N ASN A 146 5.02 -2.86 15.21
CA ASN A 146 4.19 -2.86 16.42
C ASN A 146 2.96 -3.75 16.25
N GLU A 147 2.24 -3.66 15.13
CA GLU A 147 1.11 -4.55 14.80
C GLU A 147 1.52 -6.03 14.87
N TYR A 148 2.59 -6.39 14.17
CA TYR A 148 3.09 -7.77 14.13
C TYR A 148 3.56 -8.27 15.50
N ARG A 149 4.23 -7.40 16.28
CA ARG A 149 4.63 -7.73 17.65
C ARG A 149 3.45 -8.02 18.56
N GLN A 150 2.39 -7.21 18.50
CA GLN A 150 1.18 -7.44 19.30
C GLN A 150 0.45 -8.70 18.86
N ALA A 151 0.37 -8.95 17.56
CA ALA A 151 -0.19 -10.17 17.01
C ALA A 151 0.62 -11.43 17.40
N ALA A 152 1.95 -11.38 17.34
CA ALA A 152 2.84 -12.46 17.78
C ALA A 152 2.71 -12.78 19.30
N LYS A 153 2.44 -11.76 20.13
CA LYS A 153 2.12 -11.99 21.55
C LYS A 153 0.84 -12.78 21.75
N ARG A 154 -0.17 -12.56 20.89
CA ARG A 154 -1.43 -13.33 20.94
C ARG A 154 -1.19 -14.79 20.55
N ASP A 155 -0.30 -15.05 19.61
CA ASP A 155 0.13 -16.40 19.25
C ASP A 155 1.12 -17.02 20.27
N LYS A 156 1.39 -16.32 21.38
CA LYS A 156 2.30 -16.75 22.46
C LYS A 156 3.72 -17.07 21.99
N VAL A 157 4.19 -16.36 20.97
CA VAL A 157 5.57 -16.48 20.47
C VAL A 157 6.55 -16.03 21.54
N GLU A 158 7.63 -16.80 21.75
CA GLU A 158 8.62 -16.54 22.80
C GLU A 158 9.32 -15.18 22.65
N ASN A 159 9.72 -14.83 21.41
CA ASN A 159 10.32 -13.53 21.09
C ASN A 159 9.49 -12.77 20.05
N PRO A 160 8.42 -12.04 20.47
CA PRO A 160 7.51 -11.35 19.54
C PRO A 160 8.20 -10.25 18.72
N THR A 161 9.25 -9.64 19.25
CA THR A 161 9.96 -8.56 18.54
C THR A 161 10.81 -9.11 17.40
N ALA A 162 11.58 -10.18 17.63
CA ALA A 162 12.34 -10.82 16.57
C ALA A 162 11.40 -11.42 15.51
N MET A 163 10.35 -12.10 15.94
CA MET A 163 9.34 -12.70 15.04
C MET A 163 8.69 -11.64 14.13
N ALA A 164 8.36 -10.47 14.66
CA ALA A 164 7.77 -9.39 13.86
C ALA A 164 8.71 -8.95 12.73
N ILE A 165 10.01 -8.79 13.02
CA ILE A 165 11.04 -8.40 12.03
C ILE A 165 11.22 -9.51 10.98
N GLU A 166 11.36 -10.76 11.42
CA GLU A 166 11.58 -11.92 10.54
C GLU A 166 10.39 -12.15 9.59
N VAL A 167 9.17 -12.03 10.11
CA VAL A 167 7.95 -12.21 9.33
C VAL A 167 7.77 -11.06 8.32
N LEU A 168 8.06 -9.80 8.71
CA LEU A 168 8.01 -8.67 7.78
C LEU A 168 9.05 -8.85 6.66
N ALA A 169 10.29 -9.17 7.00
CA ALA A 169 11.36 -9.42 6.01
C ALA A 169 11.03 -10.58 5.06
N ALA A 170 10.43 -11.66 5.57
CA ALA A 170 9.99 -12.79 4.74
C ALA A 170 8.85 -12.39 3.79
N MET A 171 7.88 -11.59 4.25
CA MET A 171 6.78 -11.08 3.43
C MET A 171 7.33 -10.25 2.26
N ASP A 172 8.19 -9.28 2.55
CA ASP A 172 8.81 -8.42 1.53
C ASP A 172 9.62 -9.24 0.52
N GLY A 173 10.41 -10.19 1.00
CA GLY A 173 11.19 -11.09 0.13
C GLY A 173 10.32 -11.94 -0.80
N LEU A 174 9.22 -12.50 -0.31
CA LEU A 174 8.30 -13.31 -1.11
C LEU A 174 7.49 -12.44 -2.09
N GLN A 175 7.04 -11.26 -1.69
CA GLN A 175 6.37 -10.30 -2.58
C GLN A 175 7.26 -9.92 -3.76
N LEU A 176 8.52 -9.58 -3.49
CA LEU A 176 9.48 -9.27 -4.54
C LEU A 176 9.69 -10.45 -5.52
N ARG A 177 9.81 -11.67 -5.01
CA ARG A 177 9.95 -12.88 -5.83
C ARG A 177 8.71 -13.14 -6.68
N TRP A 178 7.53 -12.98 -6.08
CA TRP A 178 6.25 -13.13 -6.76
C TRP A 178 6.10 -12.11 -7.91
N LEU A 179 6.38 -10.83 -7.68
CA LEU A 179 6.36 -9.82 -8.74
C LEU A 179 7.36 -10.12 -9.86
N ARG A 180 8.59 -10.51 -9.52
CA ARG A 180 9.65 -10.85 -10.49
C ARG A 180 9.35 -12.10 -11.32
N SER A 181 8.58 -13.04 -10.79
CA SER A 181 8.12 -14.21 -11.55
C SER A 181 7.00 -13.90 -12.55
N GLY A 182 6.60 -12.65 -12.71
CA GLY A 182 5.40 -12.30 -13.46
C GLY A 182 4.11 -12.81 -12.77
N ARG A 183 4.15 -12.99 -11.46
CA ARG A 183 3.05 -13.48 -10.61
C ARG A 183 2.67 -14.96 -10.85
N THR A 184 3.60 -15.73 -11.39
CA THR A 184 3.39 -17.17 -11.62
C THR A 184 3.64 -18.03 -10.38
N LEU A 185 4.33 -17.48 -9.35
CA LEU A 185 4.51 -18.15 -8.07
C LEU A 185 3.20 -18.21 -7.28
N ASP A 186 2.93 -19.32 -6.64
CA ASP A 186 1.85 -19.44 -5.65
C ASP A 186 2.26 -18.73 -4.35
N PHE A 187 2.08 -17.41 -4.33
CA PHE A 187 2.50 -16.57 -3.22
C PHE A 187 1.75 -16.94 -1.93
N VAL A 188 0.44 -17.19 -2.00
CA VAL A 188 -0.37 -17.55 -0.81
C VAL A 188 0.05 -18.90 -0.25
N GLY A 189 0.27 -19.91 -1.11
CA GLY A 189 0.71 -21.23 -0.67
C GLY A 189 2.12 -21.21 -0.07
N LEU A 190 3.05 -20.44 -0.67
CA LEU A 190 4.39 -20.24 -0.11
C LEU A 190 4.34 -19.51 1.24
N TRP A 191 3.51 -18.47 1.35
CA TRP A 191 3.33 -17.74 2.60
C TRP A 191 2.73 -18.65 3.68
N LYS A 192 1.66 -19.38 3.35
CA LYS A 192 1.04 -20.33 4.31
C LYS A 192 2.05 -21.34 4.83
N ARG A 193 2.84 -21.95 3.94
CA ARG A 193 3.88 -22.91 4.34
C ARG A 193 4.92 -22.29 5.28
N TYR A 194 5.35 -21.06 5.01
CA TYR A 194 6.32 -20.34 5.86
C TYR A 194 5.73 -20.03 7.23
N ILE A 195 4.54 -19.45 7.28
CA ILE A 195 3.94 -19.00 8.55
C ILE A 195 3.55 -20.22 9.42
N ASP A 196 3.09 -21.33 8.83
CA ASP A 196 2.80 -22.57 9.55
C ASP A 196 4.07 -23.22 10.15
N TRP A 197 5.22 -22.97 9.52
CA TRP A 197 6.50 -23.44 10.03
C TRP A 197 7.01 -22.61 11.20
N VAL A 198 6.89 -21.29 11.14
CA VAL A 198 7.40 -20.37 12.20
C VAL A 198 6.40 -20.19 13.34
N ILE A 199 5.10 -20.32 13.08
CA ILE A 199 4.01 -20.24 14.05
C ILE A 199 3.07 -21.42 13.79
N PRO A 200 3.42 -22.63 14.31
CA PRO A 200 2.56 -23.82 14.15
C PRO A 200 1.16 -23.58 14.76
N GLU A 201 0.14 -24.16 14.13
CA GLU A 201 -1.20 -24.19 14.74
C GLU A 201 -1.09 -24.87 16.11
N SER A 202 -1.60 -24.23 17.15
CA SER A 202 -1.68 -24.83 18.48
C SER A 202 -2.50 -26.11 18.35
N SER A 203 -1.86 -27.27 18.53
CA SER A 203 -2.59 -28.56 18.62
C SER A 203 -3.54 -28.45 19.81
N ASN A 204 -4.86 -28.40 19.53
CA ASN A 204 -5.91 -28.52 20.54
C ASN A 204 -5.89 -29.92 21.15
#